data_f060511a67faee9d94c635feee797540
#
_entry.id   f060511a67faee9d94c635feee797540
#
_cell.length_a   1.000
_cell.length_b   1.000
_cell.length_c   1.000
_cell.angle_alpha   90.00
_cell.angle_beta   90.00
_cell.angle_gamma   90.00
#
_symmetry.space_group_name_H-M   'P 1'
#
loop_
_entity.id
_entity.type
_entity.pdbx_description
1 polymer ?
#
loop_
_entity_poly.entity_id
_entity_poly.type
_entity_poly.pdbx_seq_one_letter_code
_entity_poly.pdbx_strand_id
1 'polypeptide(L)'
;MLKPEGRAKLDDLVSKMSGLNLEVIIAVGHTDSVGSDAYNQKLSIRRSEAVKAYLVSKGVEKNRVYTEGKGEKQPVADNKTAEGRAKNRRVEIEVVGTRGK
;
A
#
# COMPACT_ATOMS: atom_id res chain seq x y z
N MET A 1 -1.85 -1.95 11.08
CA MET A 1 -0.59 -2.60 11.49
C MET A 1 -0.07 -3.51 10.38
N LEU A 2 1.19 -3.42 10.08
CA LEU A 2 1.79 -4.19 8.99
C LEU A 2 2.18 -5.58 9.47
N LYS A 3 1.85 -6.59 8.66
CA LYS A 3 2.26 -7.96 8.92
C LYS A 3 3.75 -8.15 8.57
N PRO A 4 4.44 -9.15 9.18
CA PRO A 4 5.86 -9.37 8.86
C PRO A 4 6.15 -9.54 7.37
N GLU A 5 5.30 -10.25 6.64
CA GLU A 5 5.47 -10.43 5.19
C GLU A 5 5.37 -9.09 4.46
N GLY A 6 4.44 -8.23 4.89
CA GLY A 6 4.30 -6.91 4.30
C GLY A 6 5.52 -6.04 4.56
N ARG A 7 6.06 -6.10 5.78
CA ARG A 7 7.29 -5.35 6.11
C ARG A 7 8.48 -5.85 5.30
N ALA A 8 8.60 -7.15 5.12
CA ALA A 8 9.68 -7.72 4.32
C ALA A 8 9.63 -7.24 2.87
N LYS A 9 8.42 -7.17 2.29
CA LYS A 9 8.24 -6.65 0.92
C LYS A 9 8.60 -5.18 0.84
N LEU A 10 8.25 -4.39 1.85
CA LEU A 10 8.57 -2.97 1.88
C LEU A 10 10.06 -2.73 2.07
N ASP A 11 10.71 -3.53 2.90
CA ASP A 11 12.17 -3.46 3.06
C ASP A 11 12.88 -3.77 1.76
N ASP A 12 12.42 -4.78 1.02
CA ASP A 12 12.96 -5.13 -0.29
C ASP A 12 12.76 -3.99 -1.27
N LEU A 13 11.58 -3.37 -1.26
CA LEU A 13 11.27 -2.21 -2.11
C LEU A 13 12.23 -1.06 -1.81
N VAL A 14 12.42 -0.72 -0.55
CA VAL A 14 13.31 0.37 -0.15
C VAL A 14 14.74 0.08 -0.62
N SER A 15 15.20 -1.17 -0.49
CA SER A 15 16.52 -1.58 -0.95
C SER A 15 16.66 -1.40 -2.47
N LYS A 16 15.63 -1.76 -3.23
CA LYS A 16 15.64 -1.64 -4.69
C LYS A 16 15.56 -0.20 -5.19
N MET A 17 15.09 0.70 -4.36
CA MET A 17 15.00 2.11 -4.70
C MET A 17 16.37 2.83 -4.66
N SER A 18 17.37 2.19 -4.11
CA SER A 18 18.72 2.73 -4.10
C SER A 18 19.20 2.92 -5.54
N GLY A 19 19.67 4.10 -5.87
CA GLY A 19 20.11 4.43 -7.21
C GLY A 19 19.03 4.96 -8.15
N LEU A 20 17.77 5.04 -7.67
CA LEU A 20 16.70 5.68 -8.43
C LEU A 20 16.59 7.15 -8.05
N ASN A 21 16.29 7.99 -9.03
CA ASN A 21 15.84 9.34 -8.76
C ASN A 21 14.34 9.25 -8.48
N LEU A 22 14.00 9.06 -7.23
CA LEU A 22 12.64 8.83 -6.81
C LEU A 22 11.87 10.14 -6.80
N GLU A 23 10.76 10.20 -7.51
CA GLU A 23 9.87 11.36 -7.49
C GLU A 23 8.69 11.12 -6.56
N VAL A 24 8.00 9.99 -6.73
CA VAL A 24 6.75 9.71 -6.03
C VAL A 24 6.61 8.24 -5.73
N ILE A 25 6.07 7.92 -4.56
CA ILE A 25 5.52 6.61 -4.23
C ILE A 25 4.04 6.81 -3.96
N ILE A 26 3.20 5.97 -4.55
CA ILE A 26 1.76 5.99 -4.31
C ILE A 26 1.38 4.67 -3.65
N ALA A 27 0.82 4.75 -2.45
CA ALA A 27 0.33 3.59 -1.72
C ALA A 27 -1.20 3.60 -1.76
N VAL A 28 -1.79 2.58 -2.37
CA VAL A 28 -3.24 2.48 -2.55
C VAL A 28 -3.76 1.32 -1.71
N GLY A 29 -4.54 1.64 -0.69
CA GLY A 29 -5.12 0.64 0.20
C GLY A 29 -6.43 0.09 -0.34
N HIS A 30 -6.65 -1.20 -0.11
CA HIS A 30 -7.86 -1.90 -0.53
C HIS A 30 -8.39 -2.76 0.61
N THR A 31 -9.69 -3.04 0.57
CA THR A 31 -10.35 -3.90 1.54
C THR A 31 -11.13 -4.99 0.82
N ASP A 32 -11.62 -5.98 1.59
CA ASP A 32 -12.66 -6.89 1.12
C ASP A 32 -14.03 -6.19 1.25
N SER A 33 -15.10 -6.93 0.97
CA SER A 33 -16.46 -6.37 0.96
C SER A 33 -17.21 -6.51 2.29
N VAL A 34 -16.54 -6.92 3.36
CA VAL A 34 -17.17 -7.05 4.67
C VAL A 34 -17.25 -5.67 5.33
N GLY A 35 -18.46 -5.29 5.76
CA GLY A 35 -18.71 -3.99 6.37
C GLY A 35 -19.29 -2.99 5.39
N SER A 36 -19.50 -1.76 5.85
CA SER A 36 -20.06 -0.70 5.00
C SER A 36 -18.99 -0.10 4.09
N ASP A 37 -19.44 0.51 3.00
CA ASP A 37 -18.55 1.24 2.09
C ASP A 37 -17.77 2.33 2.81
N ALA A 38 -18.44 3.10 3.67
CA ALA A 38 -17.80 4.19 4.40
C ALA A 38 -16.71 3.66 5.35
N TYR A 39 -16.98 2.56 6.04
CA TYR A 39 -16.01 1.94 6.92
C TYR A 39 -14.80 1.43 6.13
N ASN A 40 -15.07 0.73 5.03
CA ASN A 40 -14.00 0.17 4.19
C ASN A 40 -13.15 1.25 3.52
N GLN A 41 -13.78 2.37 3.16
CA GLN A 41 -13.04 3.50 2.61
C GLN A 41 -12.05 4.04 3.65
N LYS A 42 -12.48 4.23 4.88
CA LYS A 42 -11.60 4.69 5.96
C LYS A 42 -10.50 3.68 6.28
N LEU A 43 -10.85 2.39 6.28
CA LEU A 43 -9.89 1.32 6.57
C LEU A 43 -8.81 1.24 5.49
N SER A 44 -9.19 1.40 4.22
CA SER A 44 -8.23 1.38 3.12
C SER A 44 -7.25 2.56 3.21
N ILE A 45 -7.73 3.72 3.62
CA ILE A 45 -6.87 4.88 3.84
C ILE A 45 -5.88 4.60 4.98
N ARG A 46 -6.36 4.04 6.10
CA ARG A 46 -5.49 3.69 7.23
C ARG A 46 -4.40 2.70 6.83
N ARG A 47 -4.74 1.74 5.97
CA ARG A 47 -3.75 0.78 5.49
C ARG A 47 -2.66 1.45 4.66
N SER A 48 -3.04 2.35 3.77
CA SER A 48 -2.06 3.09 2.97
C SER A 48 -1.22 4.02 3.84
N GLU A 49 -1.82 4.64 4.85
CA GLU A 49 -1.09 5.50 5.78
C GLU A 49 -0.09 4.70 6.62
N ALA A 50 -0.43 3.48 7.01
CA ALA A 50 0.50 2.61 7.74
C ALA A 50 1.73 2.29 6.89
N VAL A 51 1.52 2.03 5.59
CA VAL A 51 2.62 1.79 4.66
C VAL A 51 3.49 3.04 4.52
N LYS A 52 2.87 4.21 4.40
CA LYS A 52 3.60 5.47 4.33
C LYS A 52 4.46 5.68 5.58
N ALA A 53 3.89 5.47 6.76
CA ALA A 53 4.62 5.63 8.02
C ALA A 53 5.84 4.71 8.06
N TYR A 54 5.68 3.47 7.61
CA TYR A 54 6.78 2.53 7.57
C TYR A 54 7.89 2.98 6.62
N LEU A 55 7.52 3.41 5.41
CA LEU A 55 8.50 3.89 4.42
C LEU A 55 9.26 5.12 4.94
N VAL A 56 8.56 6.04 5.58
CA VAL A 56 9.19 7.21 6.17
C VAL A 56 10.17 6.80 7.26
N SER A 57 9.81 5.80 8.07
CA SER A 57 10.70 5.29 9.13
C SER A 57 11.98 4.66 8.56
N LYS A 58 11.96 4.25 7.29
CA LYS A 58 13.12 3.67 6.61
C LYS A 58 13.91 4.69 5.78
N GLY A 59 13.59 5.96 5.90
CA GLY A 59 14.36 7.02 5.28
C GLY A 59 13.76 7.62 4.02
N VAL A 60 12.58 7.19 3.61
CA VAL A 60 11.88 7.78 2.46
C VAL A 60 11.32 9.14 2.87
N GLU A 61 11.49 10.14 2.05
CA GLU A 61 10.99 11.48 2.34
C GLU A 61 9.46 11.50 2.38
N LYS A 62 8.91 12.05 3.45
CA LYS A 62 7.47 12.08 3.69
C LYS A 62 6.69 12.72 2.53
N ASN A 63 7.20 13.80 1.97
CA ASN A 63 6.52 14.53 0.90
C ASN A 63 6.56 13.83 -0.46
N ARG A 64 7.22 12.69 -0.54
CA ARG A 64 7.26 11.88 -1.76
C ARG A 64 6.32 10.70 -1.71
N VAL A 65 5.65 10.47 -0.58
CA VAL A 65 4.74 9.34 -0.43
C VAL A 65 3.31 9.87 -0.38
N TYR A 66 2.50 9.43 -1.34
CA TYR A 66 1.08 9.75 -1.41
C TYR A 66 0.27 8.52 -1.06
N THR A 67 -0.87 8.73 -0.43
CA THR A 67 -1.74 7.65 0.00
C THR A 67 -3.12 7.81 -0.63
N GLU A 68 -3.75 6.68 -0.94
CA GLU A 68 -5.09 6.64 -1.48
C GLU A 68 -5.81 5.42 -0.94
N GLY A 69 -7.13 5.54 -0.74
CA GLY A 69 -7.95 4.41 -0.35
C GLY A 69 -9.03 4.17 -1.39
N LYS A 70 -9.13 2.94 -1.87
CA LYS A 70 -10.16 2.52 -2.82
C LYS A 70 -11.29 1.73 -2.17
N GLY A 71 -11.18 1.46 -0.85
CA GLY A 71 -12.19 0.67 -0.16
C GLY A 71 -12.31 -0.70 -0.79
N GLU A 72 -13.55 -1.15 -1.01
CA GLU A 72 -13.84 -2.47 -1.58
C GLU A 72 -14.08 -2.44 -3.10
N LYS A 73 -13.89 -1.29 -3.74
CA LYS A 73 -14.35 -1.06 -5.11
C LYS A 73 -13.50 -1.72 -6.19
N GLN A 74 -12.29 -2.16 -5.87
CA GLN A 74 -11.39 -2.76 -6.85
C GLN A 74 -10.88 -4.12 -6.39
N PRO A 75 -11.76 -5.14 -6.31
CA PRO A 75 -11.34 -6.47 -5.88
C PRO A 75 -10.46 -7.15 -6.95
N VAL A 76 -9.51 -7.96 -6.48
CA VAL A 76 -8.67 -8.78 -7.35
C VAL A 76 -9.06 -10.25 -7.23
N ALA A 77 -9.94 -10.60 -6.30
CA ALA A 77 -10.35 -11.97 -6.03
C ALA A 77 -11.80 -11.98 -5.54
N ASP A 78 -12.36 -13.18 -5.40
CA ASP A 78 -13.75 -13.38 -5.00
C ASP A 78 -13.95 -13.05 -3.51
N ASN A 79 -14.82 -12.11 -3.21
CA ASN A 79 -15.17 -11.73 -1.84
C ASN A 79 -16.05 -12.78 -1.14
N LYS A 80 -16.55 -13.78 -1.86
CA LYS A 80 -17.37 -14.85 -1.28
C LYS A 80 -16.56 -15.88 -0.53
N THR A 81 -15.26 -15.95 -0.78
CA THR A 81 -14.37 -16.89 -0.09
C THR A 81 -13.44 -16.16 0.87
N ALA A 82 -13.03 -16.86 1.93
CA ALA A 82 -12.08 -16.30 2.87
C ALA A 82 -10.72 -16.00 2.21
N GLU A 83 -10.30 -16.90 1.31
CA GLU A 83 -9.05 -16.71 0.57
C GLU A 83 -9.11 -15.51 -0.36
N GLY A 84 -10.23 -15.33 -1.06
CA GLY A 84 -10.43 -14.19 -1.95
C GLY A 84 -10.47 -12.89 -1.17
N ARG A 85 -11.17 -12.87 -0.03
CA ARG A 85 -11.20 -11.68 0.82
C ARG A 85 -9.80 -11.31 1.31
N ALA A 86 -9.00 -12.32 1.69
CA ALA A 86 -7.63 -12.06 2.14
C ALA A 86 -6.79 -11.41 1.05
N LYS A 87 -6.96 -11.83 -0.19
CA LYS A 87 -6.26 -11.22 -1.33
C LYS A 87 -6.71 -9.79 -1.60
N ASN A 88 -7.97 -9.48 -1.32
CA ASN A 88 -8.50 -8.13 -1.50
C ASN A 88 -8.01 -7.15 -0.43
N ARG A 89 -7.68 -7.65 0.77
CA ARG A 89 -7.11 -6.82 1.84
C ARG A 89 -5.62 -6.58 1.58
N ARG A 90 -5.33 -5.56 0.79
CA ARG A 90 -3.96 -5.31 0.34
C ARG A 90 -3.67 -3.83 0.20
N VAL A 91 -2.39 -3.50 0.09
CA VAL A 91 -1.93 -2.20 -0.36
C VAL A 91 -1.09 -2.42 -1.61
N GLU A 92 -1.46 -1.73 -2.68
CA GLU A 92 -0.70 -1.73 -3.93
C GLU A 92 0.22 -0.52 -3.93
N ILE A 93 1.44 -0.69 -4.40
CA ILE A 93 2.44 0.37 -4.41
C ILE A 93 2.90 0.63 -5.83
N GLU A 94 2.80 1.89 -6.23
CA GLU A 94 3.36 2.35 -7.49
C GLU A 94 4.55 3.26 -7.19
N VAL A 95 5.66 3.00 -7.83
CA VAL A 95 6.86 3.81 -7.70
C VAL A 95 7.06 4.54 -9.02
N VAL A 96 7.06 5.86 -8.97
CA VAL A 96 7.31 6.71 -10.14
C VAL A 96 8.65 7.41 -9.94
N GLY A 97 9.56 7.16 -10.83
CA GLY A 97 10.89 7.75 -10.75
C GLY A 97 11.73 7.39 -11.96
N THR A 98 12.89 7.99 -12.04
CA THR A 98 13.85 7.72 -13.10
C THR A 98 15.16 7.23 -12.49
N ARG A 99 15.87 6.40 -13.23
CA ARG A 99 17.20 5.99 -12.80
C ARG A 99 18.17 7.15 -12.97
N GLY A 100 19.03 7.31 -11.98
CA GLY A 100 20.14 8.25 -12.08
C GLY A 100 21.08 7.84 -13.21
N LYS A 101 21.65 8.81 -13.82
CA LYS A 101 22.59 8.61 -14.91
C LYS A 101 24.00 8.68 -14.40
#